data_540b590ca2d13ab7813f2746976e7216
#
_entry.id   540b590ca2d13ab7813f2746976e7216
#
_cell.length_a   1.000
_cell.length_b   1.000
_cell.length_c   1.000
_cell.angle_alpha   90.00
_cell.angle_beta   90.00
_cell.angle_gamma   90.00
#
_symmetry.space_group_name_H-M   'P 1'
#
loop_
_entity.id
_entity.type
_entity.pdbx_description
1 polymer ?
#
loop_
_entity_poly.entity_id
_entity_poly.type
_entity_poly.pdbx_seq_one_letter_code
_entity_poly.pdbx_strand_id
1 'polypeptide(L)'
;MVENKVVVHIFGEEYPITGVTNPSHISKVAEYVDSKMKEASQTSRVQARDKVAILAAMSMASELLDWYDRGDLAEQETDSVLDKILTNLGDALADDSITS
;
A
#
# COMPACT_ATOMS: atom_id res chain seq x y z
N MET A 1 -14.04 -21.36 -12.90
CA MET A 1 -13.97 -19.95 -12.56
C MET A 1 -12.51 -19.50 -12.39
N VAL A 2 -12.18 -18.38 -12.96
CA VAL A 2 -10.83 -17.87 -12.90
C VAL A 2 -10.70 -16.87 -11.76
N GLU A 3 -9.77 -17.12 -10.88
CA GLU A 3 -9.44 -16.13 -9.88
C GLU A 3 -8.25 -15.33 -10.35
N ASN A 4 -8.39 -14.04 -10.34
CA ASN A 4 -7.26 -13.18 -10.65
C ASN A 4 -6.36 -13.11 -9.43
N LYS A 5 -5.23 -13.77 -9.56
CA LYS A 5 -4.27 -13.82 -8.48
C LYS A 5 -2.94 -13.29 -8.99
N VAL A 6 -2.37 -12.37 -8.24
CA VAL A 6 -1.08 -11.77 -8.56
C VAL A 6 -0.17 -11.98 -7.37
N VAL A 7 1.02 -12.46 -7.62
CA VAL A 7 2.04 -12.54 -6.57
C VAL A 7 2.93 -11.32 -6.69
N VAL A 8 3.01 -10.54 -5.65
CA VAL A 8 3.86 -9.36 -5.63
C VAL A 8 4.98 -9.56 -4.63
N HIS A 9 6.08 -8.87 -4.88
CA HIS A 9 7.26 -8.95 -4.02
C HIS A 9 7.47 -7.58 -3.39
N ILE A 10 7.37 -7.52 -2.06
CA ILE A 10 7.52 -6.28 -1.33
C ILE A 10 8.50 -6.50 -0.21
N PHE A 11 9.56 -5.74 -0.22
CA PHE A 11 10.57 -5.75 0.83
C PHE A 11 11.09 -7.16 1.09
N GLY A 12 11.34 -7.88 0.00
CA GLY A 12 11.95 -9.20 0.06
C GLY A 12 11.01 -10.36 0.32
N GLU A 13 9.70 -10.12 0.38
CA GLU A 13 8.74 -11.19 0.62
C GLU A 13 7.67 -11.21 -0.43
N GLU A 14 7.10 -12.39 -0.63
CA GLU A 14 6.05 -12.59 -1.61
C GLU A 14 4.69 -12.50 -0.95
N TYR A 15 3.77 -11.85 -1.64
CA TYR A 15 2.40 -11.72 -1.16
C TYR A 15 1.45 -12.08 -2.29
N PRO A 16 0.64 -13.12 -2.13
CA PRO A 16 -0.40 -13.43 -3.14
C PRO A 16 -1.61 -12.54 -2.91
N ILE A 17 -2.02 -11.84 -3.95
CA ILE A 17 -3.17 -10.95 -3.91
C ILE A 17 -4.23 -11.54 -4.81
N THR A 18 -5.43 -11.78 -4.28
CA THR A 18 -6.53 -12.35 -5.04
C THR A 18 -7.60 -11.30 -5.24
N GLY A 19 -8.49 -11.57 -6.19
CA GLY A 19 -9.60 -10.67 -6.49
C GLY A 19 -9.18 -9.42 -7.21
N VAL A 20 -8.06 -9.48 -7.92
CA VAL A 20 -7.50 -8.32 -8.60
C VAL A 20 -8.15 -8.18 -9.97
N THR A 21 -8.71 -7.00 -10.24
CA THR A 21 -9.30 -6.72 -11.54
C THR A 21 -8.28 -6.19 -12.54
N ASN A 22 -7.19 -5.62 -12.04
CA ASN A 22 -6.16 -5.06 -12.91
C ASN A 22 -4.78 -5.45 -12.38
N PRO A 23 -4.28 -6.63 -12.81
CA PRO A 23 -3.00 -7.12 -12.30
C PRO A 23 -1.83 -6.20 -12.58
N SER A 24 -1.79 -5.55 -13.72
CA SER A 24 -0.66 -4.68 -14.02
C SER A 24 -0.66 -3.44 -13.13
N HIS A 25 -1.83 -2.95 -12.76
CA HIS A 25 -1.92 -1.84 -11.83
C HIS A 25 -1.41 -2.26 -10.44
N ILE A 26 -1.82 -3.44 -9.99
CA ILE A 26 -1.39 -3.94 -8.68
C ILE A 26 0.13 -4.16 -8.66
N SER A 27 0.70 -4.62 -9.77
CA SER A 27 2.15 -4.78 -9.84
C SER A 27 2.87 -3.44 -9.69
N LYS A 28 2.34 -2.40 -10.31
CA LYS A 28 2.92 -1.07 -10.16
C LYS A 28 2.80 -0.55 -8.74
N VAL A 29 1.65 -0.80 -8.12
CA VAL A 29 1.44 -0.41 -6.73
C VAL A 29 2.46 -1.10 -5.84
N ALA A 30 2.65 -2.41 -6.06
CA ALA A 30 3.59 -3.18 -5.25
C ALA A 30 5.02 -2.67 -5.42
N GLU A 31 5.40 -2.34 -6.64
CA GLU A 31 6.74 -1.78 -6.90
C GLU A 31 6.93 -0.47 -6.15
N TYR A 32 5.89 0.35 -6.13
CA TYR A 32 5.97 1.62 -5.44
C TYR A 32 6.10 1.42 -3.94
N VAL A 33 5.29 0.53 -3.38
CA VAL A 33 5.38 0.21 -1.95
C VAL A 33 6.75 -0.35 -1.61
N ASP A 34 7.26 -1.24 -2.43
CA ASP A 34 8.58 -1.82 -2.23
C ASP A 34 9.65 -0.74 -2.17
N SER A 35 9.64 0.19 -3.11
CA SER A 35 10.64 1.24 -3.11
C SER A 35 10.47 2.18 -1.93
N LYS A 36 9.24 2.44 -1.50
CA LYS A 36 9.01 3.28 -0.32
C LYS A 36 9.52 2.61 0.94
N MET A 37 9.33 1.31 1.06
CA MET A 37 9.84 0.59 2.22
C MET A 37 11.35 0.56 2.25
N LYS A 38 11.98 0.35 1.11
CA LYS A 38 13.44 0.39 1.02
C LYS A 38 13.97 1.75 1.40
N GLU A 39 13.35 2.80 0.90
CA GLU A 39 13.74 4.16 1.21
C GLU A 39 13.59 4.44 2.70
N ALA A 40 12.47 4.05 3.29
CA ALA A 40 12.23 4.27 4.71
C ALA A 40 13.27 3.54 5.56
N SER A 41 13.59 2.31 5.18
CA SER A 41 14.58 1.54 5.91
C SER A 41 15.95 2.18 5.86
N GLN A 42 16.35 2.68 4.70
CA GLN A 42 17.66 3.31 4.54
C GLN A 42 17.75 4.64 5.25
N THR A 43 16.71 5.45 5.14
CA THR A 43 16.74 6.80 5.67
C THR A 43 16.66 6.81 7.19
N SER A 44 15.81 5.98 7.76
CA SER A 44 15.57 5.99 9.19
C SER A 44 16.41 4.98 9.95
N ARG A 45 17.07 4.07 9.24
CA ARG A 45 17.85 3.00 9.83
C ARG A 45 17.01 2.05 10.68
N VAL A 46 15.72 2.05 10.41
CA VAL A 46 14.80 1.12 11.08
C VAL A 46 14.82 -0.18 10.32
N GLN A 47 14.98 -1.30 11.03
CA GLN A 47 15.06 -2.61 10.42
C GLN A 47 13.81 -3.45 10.63
N ALA A 48 13.02 -3.15 11.65
CA ALA A 48 11.82 -3.91 11.93
C ALA A 48 10.82 -3.69 10.81
N ARG A 49 10.37 -4.79 10.20
CA ARG A 49 9.53 -4.74 9.01
C ARG A 49 8.22 -3.99 9.26
N ASP A 50 7.60 -4.22 10.41
CA ASP A 50 6.35 -3.54 10.72
C ASP A 50 6.53 -2.02 10.83
N LYS A 51 7.63 -1.58 11.42
CA LYS A 51 7.89 -0.16 11.54
C LYS A 51 8.28 0.47 10.22
N VAL A 52 9.02 -0.27 9.39
CA VAL A 52 9.33 0.19 8.05
C VAL A 52 8.05 0.38 7.24
N ALA A 53 7.12 -0.57 7.37
CA ALA A 53 5.85 -0.46 6.66
C ALA A 53 5.06 0.76 7.10
N ILE A 54 5.06 1.06 8.39
CA ILE A 54 4.36 2.24 8.90
C ILE A 54 5.00 3.51 8.37
N LEU A 55 6.32 3.59 8.38
CA LEU A 55 7.00 4.76 7.84
C LEU A 55 6.74 4.93 6.36
N ALA A 56 6.76 3.84 5.62
CA ALA A 56 6.45 3.89 4.18
C ALA A 56 5.01 4.36 3.96
N ALA A 57 4.08 3.85 4.76
CA ALA A 57 2.69 4.25 4.64
C ALA A 57 2.52 5.73 4.93
N MET A 58 3.21 6.24 5.94
CA MET A 58 3.13 7.67 6.26
C MET A 58 3.69 8.51 5.13
N SER A 59 4.78 8.06 4.53
CA SER A 59 5.37 8.77 3.40
C SER A 59 4.40 8.83 2.21
N MET A 60 3.77 7.70 1.91
CA MET A 60 2.81 7.64 0.82
C MET A 60 1.58 8.48 1.09
N ALA A 61 1.09 8.43 2.33
CA ALA A 61 -0.06 9.26 2.71
C ALA A 61 0.28 10.74 2.62
N SER A 62 1.49 11.09 3.02
CA SER A 62 1.94 12.48 2.92
C SER A 62 1.94 12.96 1.48
N GLU A 63 2.41 12.12 0.57
CA GLU A 63 2.39 12.45 -0.85
C GLU A 63 0.98 12.64 -1.35
N LEU A 64 0.08 11.77 -0.95
CA LEU A 64 -1.31 11.85 -1.39
C LEU A 64 -1.97 13.13 -0.89
N LEU A 65 -1.77 13.45 0.38
CA LEU A 65 -2.34 14.68 0.95
C LEU A 65 -1.74 15.93 0.33
N ASP A 66 -0.46 15.85 -0.05
CA ASP A 66 0.20 16.94 -0.74
C ASP A 66 -0.46 17.23 -2.09
N TRP A 67 -0.76 16.16 -2.83
CA TRP A 67 -1.49 16.29 -4.09
C TRP A 67 -2.87 16.91 -3.87
N TYR A 68 -3.55 16.44 -2.82
CA TYR A 68 -4.86 16.94 -2.47
C TYR A 68 -4.79 18.44 -2.13
N ASP A 69 -3.82 18.82 -1.31
CA ASP A 69 -3.66 20.21 -0.89
C ASP A 69 -3.37 21.13 -2.06
N ARG A 70 -2.73 20.62 -3.09
CA ARG A 70 -2.43 21.41 -4.29
C ARG A 70 -3.62 21.48 -5.24
N GLY A 71 -4.72 20.80 -4.91
CA GLY A 71 -5.89 20.82 -5.76
C GLY A 71 -5.80 19.93 -6.99
N ASP A 72 -4.84 19.03 -7.00
CA ASP A 72 -4.68 18.08 -8.10
C ASP A 72 -5.76 17.01 -8.08
N LEU A 73 -6.38 16.79 -6.92
CA LEU A 73 -7.47 15.85 -6.76
C LEU A 73 -8.67 16.58 -6.18
N ALA A 74 -9.86 16.22 -6.65
CA ALA A 74 -11.08 16.74 -6.05
C ALA A 74 -11.23 16.16 -4.66
N GLU A 75 -11.74 16.98 -3.73
CA GLU A 75 -11.86 16.58 -2.35
C GLU A 75 -12.67 15.31 -2.19
N GLN A 76 -13.82 15.24 -2.86
CA GLN A 76 -14.68 14.07 -2.77
C GLN A 76 -14.02 12.84 -3.36
N GLU A 77 -13.28 13.02 -4.44
CA GLU A 77 -12.56 11.90 -5.05
C GLU A 77 -11.46 11.40 -4.14
N THR A 78 -10.78 12.33 -3.47
CA THR A 78 -9.72 11.97 -2.55
C THR A 78 -10.27 11.17 -1.37
N ASP A 79 -11.37 11.63 -0.81
CA ASP A 79 -12.00 10.92 0.32
C ASP A 79 -12.43 9.53 -0.10
N SER A 80 -13.02 9.41 -1.28
CA SER A 80 -13.47 8.14 -1.79
C SER A 80 -12.30 7.18 -2.02
N VAL A 81 -11.22 7.67 -2.58
CA VAL A 81 -10.03 6.86 -2.84
C VAL A 81 -9.41 6.41 -1.52
N LEU A 82 -9.28 7.31 -0.57
CA LEU A 82 -8.73 6.96 0.74
C LEU A 82 -9.59 5.93 1.45
N ASP A 83 -10.91 6.10 1.39
CA ASP A 83 -11.80 5.12 1.99
C ASP A 83 -11.62 3.76 1.38
N LYS A 84 -11.50 3.69 0.07
CA LYS A 84 -11.33 2.42 -0.60
C LYS A 84 -10.01 1.79 -0.25
N ILE A 85 -8.95 2.58 -0.20
CA ILE A 85 -7.64 2.07 0.17
C ILE A 85 -7.64 1.56 1.60
N LEU A 86 -8.20 2.34 2.50
CA LEU A 86 -8.23 1.96 3.91
C LEU A 86 -9.10 0.73 4.13
N THR A 87 -10.23 0.66 3.43
CA THR A 87 -11.11 -0.51 3.53
C THR A 87 -10.40 -1.75 3.01
N ASN A 88 -9.76 -1.64 1.86
CA ASN A 88 -9.07 -2.78 1.27
C ASN A 88 -7.92 -3.23 2.15
N LEU A 89 -7.16 -2.29 2.70
CA LEU A 89 -6.08 -2.64 3.61
C LEU A 89 -6.61 -3.24 4.88
N GLY A 90 -7.71 -2.68 5.39
CA GLY A 90 -8.34 -3.22 6.58
C GLY A 90 -8.78 -4.66 6.37
N ASP A 91 -9.40 -4.93 5.23
CA ASP A 91 -9.82 -6.29 4.91
C ASP A 91 -8.62 -7.22 4.76
N ALA A 92 -7.57 -6.74 4.10
CA ALA A 92 -6.38 -7.56 3.88
C ALA A 92 -5.65 -7.83 5.17
N LEU A 93 -5.61 -6.84 6.06
CA LEU A 93 -4.88 -6.96 7.31
C LEU A 93 -5.71 -7.56 8.43
N ALA A 94 -7.03 -7.62 8.24
CA ALA A 94 -7.91 -8.16 9.29
C ALA A 94 -7.55 -9.59 9.64
N ASP A 95 -7.19 -10.38 8.65
CA ASP A 95 -6.79 -11.75 8.91
C ASP A 95 -5.56 -11.80 9.80
N ASP A 96 -4.59 -10.95 9.52
CA ASP A 96 -3.37 -10.91 10.30
C ASP A 96 -3.63 -10.35 11.70
N SER A 97 -4.46 -9.34 11.79
CA SER A 97 -4.72 -8.73 13.07
C SER A 97 -5.53 -9.66 13.98
N ILE A 98 -6.33 -10.53 13.40
CA ILE A 98 -7.05 -11.53 14.19
C ILE A 98 -6.09 -12.50 14.83
N THR A 99 -5.02 -12.81 14.15
CA THR A 99 -4.05 -13.79 14.66
C THR A 99 -3.06 -13.17 15.63
N SER A 100 -2.99 -11.88 15.66
CA SER A 100 -2.08 -11.22 16.59
C SER A 100 -2.75 -10.85 17.92
#